data_babf0ece9895913e13273a47b3f8fca1
#
_entry.id   babf0ece9895913e13273a47b3f8fca1
#
_cell.length_a   1.000
_cell.length_b   1.000
_cell.length_c   1.000
_cell.angle_alpha   90.00
_cell.angle_beta   90.00
_cell.angle_gamma   90.00
#
_symmetry.space_group_name_H-M   'P 1'
#
loop_
_entity.id
_entity.type
_entity.pdbx_description
1 polymer ?
#
loop_
_entity_poly.entity_id
_entity_poly.type
_entity_poly.pdbx_seq_one_letter_code
_entity_poly.pdbx_strand_id
1 'polypeptide(L)'
;MKFDLEKVEELASRGLTYRQLATALGINLKTIQKHKKINQELQTAIDLGRAKGLAEVSNSLFESVTGGNVTAQIFYLKNRLPDDWRDRFEQRVDVKADITALHLAAMRQISDRVIDSTSDE
;
A
#
# COMPACT_ATOMS: atom_id res chain seq x y z
N MET A 1 0.45 2.81 31.55
CA MET A 1 -0.72 2.10 30.99
C MET A 1 -0.29 0.70 30.59
N LYS A 2 -1.00 -0.29 31.06
CA LYS A 2 -0.76 -1.68 30.65
C LYS A 2 -1.72 -2.05 29.53
N PHE A 3 -1.18 -2.66 28.48
CA PHE A 3 -1.95 -3.20 27.37
C PHE A 3 -2.08 -4.71 27.50
N ASP A 4 -3.23 -5.24 27.11
CA ASP A 4 -3.38 -6.68 26.91
C ASP A 4 -2.72 -7.03 25.58
N LEU A 5 -1.48 -7.51 25.65
CA LEU A 5 -0.67 -7.76 24.45
C LEU A 5 -1.25 -8.85 23.56
N GLU A 6 -1.90 -9.85 24.13
CA GLU A 6 -2.57 -10.91 23.35
C GLU A 6 -3.72 -10.33 22.54
N LYS A 7 -4.51 -9.45 23.13
CA LYS A 7 -5.60 -8.77 22.46
C LYS A 7 -5.10 -7.83 21.35
N VAL A 8 -4.01 -7.11 21.62
CA VAL A 8 -3.37 -6.23 20.62
C VAL A 8 -2.88 -7.06 19.43
N GLU A 9 -2.21 -8.17 19.70
CA GLU A 9 -1.72 -9.06 18.66
C GLU A 9 -2.88 -9.61 17.81
N GLU A 10 -3.94 -10.07 18.44
CA GLU A 10 -5.13 -10.57 17.74
C GLU A 10 -5.77 -9.50 16.85
N LEU A 11 -5.97 -8.30 17.39
CA LEU A 11 -6.55 -7.20 16.63
C LEU A 11 -5.65 -6.79 15.47
N ALA A 12 -4.33 -6.74 15.68
CA ALA A 12 -3.38 -6.43 14.63
C ALA A 12 -3.37 -7.50 13.53
N SER A 13 -3.61 -8.76 13.88
CA SER A 13 -3.69 -9.85 12.91
C SER A 13 -4.87 -9.71 11.93
N ARG A 14 -5.87 -8.92 12.30
CA ARG A 14 -7.02 -8.61 11.46
C ARG A 14 -6.77 -7.45 10.50
N GLY A 15 -5.56 -6.91 10.48
CA GLY A 15 -5.17 -5.83 9.57
C GLY A 15 -5.66 -4.45 9.96
N LEU A 16 -5.97 -4.23 11.23
CA LEU A 16 -6.49 -2.94 11.70
C LEU A 16 -5.42 -1.85 11.63
N THR A 17 -5.83 -0.64 11.27
CA THR A 17 -4.98 0.54 11.35
C THR A 17 -4.76 0.93 12.81
N TYR A 18 -3.80 1.82 13.08
CA TYR A 18 -3.57 2.33 14.45
C TYR A 18 -4.82 3.01 15.01
N ARG A 19 -5.56 3.75 14.18
CA ARG A 19 -6.82 4.38 14.59
C ARG A 19 -7.85 3.34 15.00
N GLN A 20 -8.00 2.30 14.22
CA GLN A 20 -8.92 1.20 14.51
C GLN A 20 -8.50 0.41 15.75
N LEU A 21 -7.20 0.18 15.92
CA LEU A 21 -6.66 -0.45 17.12
C LEU A 21 -6.98 0.38 18.38
N ALA A 22 -6.75 1.69 18.30
CA ALA A 22 -7.06 2.59 19.41
C ALA A 22 -8.55 2.54 19.77
N THR A 23 -9.42 2.62 18.78
CA THR A 23 -10.86 2.54 18.99
C THR A 23 -11.26 1.22 19.62
N ALA A 24 -10.73 0.09 19.14
CA ALA A 24 -11.03 -1.23 19.67
C ALA A 24 -10.53 -1.41 21.11
N LEU A 25 -9.41 -0.76 21.46
CA LEU A 25 -8.84 -0.80 22.80
C LEU A 25 -9.47 0.25 23.74
N GLY A 26 -10.35 1.12 23.21
CA GLY A 26 -11.00 2.15 23.98
C GLY A 26 -10.10 3.32 24.38
N ILE A 27 -9.06 3.58 23.58
CA ILE A 27 -8.10 4.66 23.83
C ILE A 27 -8.03 5.62 22.64
N ASN A 28 -7.37 6.77 22.83
CA ASN A 28 -7.18 7.76 21.78
C ASN A 28 -6.02 7.35 20.85
N LEU A 29 -6.11 7.73 19.58
CA LEU A 29 -5.06 7.51 18.60
C LEU A 29 -3.71 8.09 19.06
N LYS A 30 -3.70 9.28 19.65
CA LYS A 30 -2.47 9.89 20.17
C LYS A 30 -1.86 9.06 21.28
N THR A 31 -2.68 8.43 22.11
CA THR A 31 -2.23 7.57 23.20
C THR A 31 -1.51 6.33 22.67
N ILE A 32 -2.09 5.66 21.69
CA ILE A 32 -1.45 4.47 21.10
C ILE A 32 -0.16 4.84 20.34
N GLN A 33 -0.13 5.96 19.65
CA GLN A 33 1.08 6.42 18.95
C GLN A 33 2.20 6.76 19.90
N LYS A 34 1.88 7.40 21.03
CA LYS A 34 2.84 7.71 22.08
C LYS A 34 3.42 6.43 22.70
N HIS A 35 2.56 5.50 23.11
CA HIS A 35 3.01 4.26 23.75
C HIS A 35 3.74 3.33 22.78
N LYS A 36 3.37 3.34 21.50
CA LYS A 36 4.08 2.59 20.47
C LYS A 36 5.56 2.99 20.38
N LYS A 37 5.88 4.27 20.57
CA LYS A 37 7.26 4.78 20.50
C LYS A 37 8.09 4.40 21.73
N ILE A 38 7.47 4.32 22.89
CA ILE A 38 8.18 4.12 24.17
C ILE A 38 8.04 2.69 24.72
N ASN A 39 7.06 1.94 24.28
CA ASN A 39 6.81 0.58 24.74
C ASN A 39 7.11 -0.42 23.61
N GLN A 40 8.27 -1.05 23.69
CA GLN A 40 8.70 -2.00 22.67
C GLN A 40 7.85 -3.26 22.62
N GLU A 41 7.33 -3.71 23.76
CA GLU A 41 6.44 -4.88 23.82
C GLU A 41 5.16 -4.63 23.02
N LEU A 42 4.59 -3.42 23.11
CA LEU A 42 3.42 -3.04 22.34
C LEU A 42 3.72 -3.05 20.84
N GLN A 43 4.84 -2.46 20.44
CA GLN A 43 5.25 -2.45 19.02
C GLN A 43 5.48 -3.87 18.51
N THR A 44 6.14 -4.71 19.29
CA THR A 44 6.38 -6.12 18.94
C THR A 44 5.06 -6.87 18.77
N ALA A 45 4.09 -6.67 19.66
CA ALA A 45 2.79 -7.33 19.56
C ALA A 45 2.04 -6.91 18.30
N ILE A 46 2.10 -5.63 17.93
CA ILE A 46 1.48 -5.13 16.70
C ILE A 46 2.14 -5.74 15.47
N ASP A 47 3.46 -5.72 15.42
CA ASP A 47 4.23 -6.24 14.28
C ASP A 47 4.02 -7.74 14.12
N LEU A 48 4.05 -8.48 15.21
CA LEU A 48 3.83 -9.93 15.21
C LEU A 48 2.40 -10.27 14.75
N GLY A 49 1.41 -9.54 15.24
CA GLY A 49 0.03 -9.73 14.84
C GLY A 49 -0.16 -9.49 13.34
N ARG A 50 0.40 -8.40 12.81
CA ARG A 50 0.34 -8.08 11.38
C ARG A 50 1.02 -9.15 10.53
N ALA A 51 2.17 -9.66 10.98
CA ALA A 51 2.88 -10.73 10.29
C ALA A 51 2.05 -12.02 10.24
N LYS A 52 1.40 -12.37 11.36
CA LYS A 52 0.51 -13.55 11.43
C LYS A 52 -0.69 -13.41 10.49
N GLY A 53 -1.33 -12.23 10.49
CA GLY A 53 -2.46 -11.97 9.61
C GLY A 53 -2.07 -12.05 8.13
N LEU A 54 -0.94 -11.49 7.77
CA LEU A 54 -0.41 -11.57 6.41
C LEU A 54 -0.12 -13.01 6.01
N ALA A 55 0.45 -13.81 6.91
CA ALA A 55 0.74 -15.21 6.66
C ALA A 55 -0.55 -16.02 6.41
N GLU A 56 -1.58 -15.78 7.19
CA GLU A 56 -2.89 -16.46 7.03
C GLU A 56 -3.52 -16.14 5.67
N VAL A 57 -3.55 -14.86 5.31
CA VAL A 57 -4.12 -14.43 4.02
C VAL A 57 -3.28 -14.97 2.86
N SER A 58 -1.95 -14.93 2.99
CA SER A 58 -1.05 -15.46 1.97
C SER A 58 -1.24 -16.97 1.76
N ASN A 59 -1.42 -17.72 2.84
CA ASN A 59 -1.69 -19.15 2.77
C ASN A 59 -3.04 -19.44 2.12
N SER A 60 -4.08 -18.67 2.47
CA SER A 60 -5.40 -18.80 1.85
C SER A 60 -5.35 -18.50 0.35
N LEU A 61 -4.62 -17.47 -0.03
CA LEU A 61 -4.44 -17.14 -1.44
C LEU A 61 -3.74 -18.29 -2.18
N PHE A 62 -2.65 -18.81 -1.60
CA PHE A 62 -1.88 -19.88 -2.20
C PHE A 62 -2.73 -21.15 -2.35
N GLU A 63 -3.55 -21.50 -1.35
CA GLU A 63 -4.49 -22.61 -1.43
C GLU A 63 -5.51 -22.42 -2.55
N SER A 64 -6.03 -21.21 -2.72
CA SER A 64 -6.95 -20.87 -3.80
C SER A 64 -6.29 -21.00 -5.17
N VAL A 65 -5.02 -20.57 -5.28
CA VAL A 65 -4.24 -20.67 -6.52
C VAL A 65 -4.04 -22.16 -6.91
N THR A 66 -3.59 -22.97 -5.96
CA THR A 66 -3.33 -24.39 -6.20
C THR A 66 -4.61 -25.19 -6.36
N GLY A 67 -5.71 -24.73 -5.78
CA GLY A 67 -7.02 -25.33 -5.91
C GLY A 67 -7.75 -25.06 -7.23
N GLY A 68 -7.16 -24.25 -8.12
CA GLY A 68 -7.69 -23.99 -9.45
C GLY A 68 -8.55 -22.75 -9.60
N ASN A 69 -8.56 -21.84 -8.61
CA ASN A 69 -9.29 -20.58 -8.74
C ASN A 69 -8.56 -19.64 -9.71
N VAL A 70 -9.16 -19.41 -10.87
CA VAL A 70 -8.56 -18.62 -11.95
C VAL A 70 -8.30 -17.17 -11.52
N THR A 71 -9.25 -16.56 -10.81
CA THR A 71 -9.10 -15.18 -10.31
C THR A 71 -7.88 -15.06 -9.37
N ALA A 72 -7.73 -16.01 -8.45
CA ALA A 72 -6.59 -16.07 -7.55
C ALA A 72 -5.27 -16.28 -8.30
N GLN A 73 -5.27 -17.14 -9.31
CA GLN A 73 -4.10 -17.38 -10.16
C GLN A 73 -3.66 -16.12 -10.88
N ILE A 74 -4.59 -15.38 -11.48
CA ILE A 74 -4.33 -14.12 -12.17
C ILE A 74 -3.75 -13.10 -11.20
N PHE A 75 -4.37 -12.94 -10.02
CA PHE A 75 -3.90 -12.02 -8.98
C PHE A 75 -2.47 -12.36 -8.54
N TYR A 76 -2.20 -13.63 -8.27
CA TYR A 76 -0.89 -14.09 -7.83
C TYR A 76 0.19 -13.78 -8.88
N LEU A 77 -0.07 -14.13 -10.14
CA LEU A 77 0.88 -13.93 -11.23
C LEU A 77 1.17 -12.45 -11.48
N LYS A 78 0.16 -11.59 -11.45
CA LYS A 78 0.33 -10.15 -11.62
C LYS A 78 1.22 -9.54 -10.53
N ASN A 79 1.08 -10.00 -9.29
CA ASN A 79 1.82 -9.45 -8.17
C ASN A 79 3.22 -10.03 -8.02
N ARG A 80 3.43 -11.28 -8.47
CA ARG A 80 4.74 -11.94 -8.40
C ARG A 80 5.59 -11.73 -9.64
N LEU A 81 4.94 -11.68 -10.80
CA LEU A 81 5.61 -11.52 -12.11
C LEU A 81 4.96 -10.38 -12.89
N PRO A 82 5.01 -9.14 -12.39
CA PRO A 82 4.30 -8.03 -13.01
C PRO A 82 4.77 -7.69 -14.43
N ASP A 83 6.02 -7.99 -14.77
CA ASP A 83 6.55 -7.73 -16.11
C ASP A 83 5.96 -8.66 -17.15
N ASP A 84 5.65 -9.91 -16.78
CA ASP A 84 5.12 -10.94 -17.67
C ASP A 84 3.59 -10.97 -17.66
N TRP A 85 2.95 -10.56 -16.54
CA TRP A 85 1.51 -10.73 -16.30
C TRP A 85 0.84 -9.40 -15.95
N ARG A 86 1.02 -8.38 -16.81
CA ARG A 86 0.36 -7.09 -16.62
C ARG A 86 -1.07 -7.11 -17.11
N ASP A 87 -1.91 -6.36 -16.40
CA ASP A 87 -3.26 -6.07 -16.80
C ASP A 87 -3.27 -4.97 -17.88
N ARG A 88 -4.22 -5.03 -18.80
CA ARG A 88 -4.41 -3.97 -19.81
C ARG A 88 -4.72 -2.62 -19.16
N PHE A 89 -5.40 -2.65 -18.01
CA PHE A 89 -5.73 -1.43 -17.26
C PHE A 89 -4.46 -0.75 -16.73
N GLU A 90 -3.51 -1.51 -16.19
CA GLU A 90 -2.23 -0.98 -15.72
C GLU A 90 -1.43 -0.37 -16.87
N GLN A 91 -1.41 -1.01 -18.03
CA GLN A 91 -0.79 -0.46 -19.22
C GLN A 91 -1.42 0.85 -19.66
N ARG A 92 -2.75 1.00 -19.55
CA ARG A 92 -3.44 2.26 -19.86
C ARG A 92 -3.05 3.37 -18.89
N VAL A 93 -2.84 3.07 -17.62
CA VAL A 93 -2.37 4.04 -16.62
C VAL A 93 -0.98 4.51 -16.97
N ASP A 94 -0.07 3.61 -17.32
CA ASP A 94 1.29 3.93 -17.77
C ASP A 94 1.27 4.83 -19.01
N VAL A 95 0.44 4.51 -20.00
CA VAL A 95 0.27 5.32 -21.22
C VAL A 95 -0.21 6.73 -20.90
N LYS A 96 -1.15 6.87 -19.98
CA LYS A 96 -1.63 8.19 -19.52
C LYS A 96 -0.51 9.00 -18.85
N ALA A 97 0.31 8.36 -18.04
CA ALA A 97 1.46 9.01 -17.40
C ALA A 97 2.46 9.48 -18.45
N ASP A 98 2.77 8.66 -19.44
CA ASP A 98 3.66 8.99 -20.54
C ASP A 98 3.11 10.14 -21.38
N ILE A 99 1.82 10.13 -21.71
CA ILE A 99 1.15 11.20 -22.46
C ILE A 99 1.19 12.50 -21.66
N THR A 100 0.97 12.46 -20.35
CA THR A 100 1.04 13.63 -19.49
C THR A 100 2.46 14.22 -19.48
N ALA A 101 3.48 13.37 -19.38
CA ALA A 101 4.88 13.79 -19.43
C ALA A 101 5.21 14.45 -20.76
N LEU A 102 4.78 13.86 -21.87
CA LEU A 102 4.96 14.42 -23.22
C LEU A 102 4.24 15.75 -23.38
N HIS A 103 3.04 15.86 -22.85
CA HIS A 103 2.26 17.11 -22.89
C HIS A 103 2.98 18.23 -22.15
N LEU A 104 3.49 17.95 -20.94
CA LEU A 104 4.25 18.92 -20.17
C LEU A 104 5.54 19.35 -20.88
N ALA A 105 6.25 18.40 -21.50
CA ALA A 105 7.44 18.70 -22.29
C ALA A 105 7.11 19.60 -23.49
N ALA A 106 6.00 19.32 -24.19
CA ALA A 106 5.54 20.12 -25.31
C ALA A 106 5.17 21.56 -24.88
N MET A 107 4.52 21.71 -23.73
CA MET A 107 4.16 23.01 -23.18
C MET A 107 5.41 23.83 -22.82
N ARG A 108 6.45 23.18 -22.29
CA ARG A 108 7.73 23.84 -22.02
C ARG A 108 8.37 24.38 -23.28
N GLN A 109 8.37 23.59 -24.37
CA GLN A 109 8.92 24.02 -25.64
C GLN A 109 8.16 25.22 -26.22
N ILE A 110 6.84 25.24 -26.11
CA ILE A 110 6.00 26.36 -26.55
C ILE A 110 6.33 27.63 -25.72
N SER A 111 6.47 27.48 -24.41
CA SER A 111 6.82 28.58 -23.50
C SER A 111 8.19 29.16 -23.86
N ASP A 112 9.19 28.32 -24.11
CA ASP A 112 10.52 28.73 -24.49
C ASP A 112 10.52 29.46 -25.85
N ARG A 113 9.74 29.00 -26.83
CA ARG A 113 9.59 29.68 -28.12
C ARG A 113 8.95 31.06 -27.98
N VAL A 114 7.96 31.21 -27.13
CA VAL A 114 7.32 32.50 -26.87
C VAL A 114 8.31 33.47 -26.24
N ILE A 115 9.12 33.02 -25.30
CA ILE A 115 10.17 33.82 -24.68
C ILE A 115 11.20 34.25 -25.73
N ASP A 116 11.67 33.33 -26.58
CA ASP A 116 12.62 33.61 -27.64
C ASP A 116 12.08 34.64 -28.66
N SER A 117 10.80 34.52 -29.06
CA SER A 117 10.20 35.45 -29.98
C SER A 117 9.99 36.85 -29.41
N THR A 118 9.81 36.98 -28.08
CA THR A 118 9.72 38.27 -27.41
C THR A 118 11.10 38.91 -27.18
N SER A 119 12.15 38.09 -27.09
CA SER A 119 13.53 38.60 -26.93
C SER A 119 14.14 39.12 -28.24
N ASP A 120 13.59 38.73 -29.37
CA ASP A 120 14.05 39.18 -30.70
C ASP A 120 13.46 40.55 -31.13
N GLU A 121 12.54 41.09 -30.34
CA GLU A 121 12.01 42.43 -30.52
C GLU A 121 12.82 43.45 -29.73
#